data_df00a219338309138ee91309cd77ebc8
#
_entry.id   df00a219338309138ee91309cd77ebc8
#
_cell.length_a   1.000
_cell.length_b   1.000
_cell.length_c   1.000
_cell.angle_alpha   90.00
_cell.angle_beta   90.00
_cell.angle_gamma   90.00
#
_symmetry.space_group_name_H-M   'P 1'
#
loop_
_entity.id
_entity.type
_entity.pdbx_description
1 polymer ?
#
loop_
_entity_poly.entity_id
_entity_poly.type
_entity_poly.pdbx_seq_one_letter_code
_entity_poly.pdbx_strand_id
1 'polypeptide(L)'
;MKKTLLSVCLAALSLTTVSAQDEKPVTEKPKGEVVDLYRSSKGYYGFFGNAKASTSHGEWTRMVFADDGAVWLENPISTLYAKSWIKGHKAQGDTIAFDLPQVIWEETFQGTTSYGKLYKMVVEETDKYGTFVRDEESQTLKYVWKDGKLTLCDNMACGMCTPTGGWTGYGENYFEGINIKNNTTKPSENAKVYDGLMLYLDLSDASQQWPVKYAIDGDDVYIGNLSTNLKGYWIKGTMKNNEVTFPSTSFVGIDTTTVCYAYASRVDYSTAYTAYGDPYDSTNVLNEPLVFTYDPAANTLSSKQKMGIHQSDGVREPLKSTDIFDVYRVPLISPWVEKPNSPLPPKFSAVMPWITDMTPNYSGVEFLLSYYSVDGNYLDPTKLYYSFYIDGEMVTFTPEEYMNVTKEMDLVPYTFDDEYQFYKVSDNTRRLYYYHQPKEKIGLEALYVDEVDGKPVTYSSGITEYYFNATGINNTTLEESNVESITFTDLSGRQILRPGKGVYIRTITMKDGTKQSKKVVR
;
A
#
# COMPACT_ATOMS: atom_id res chain seq x y z
N MET A 1 -1.05 -18.89 -20.71
CA MET A 1 -1.43 -18.78 -22.12
C MET A 1 -1.75 -17.36 -22.61
N LYS A 2 -2.13 -16.39 -21.80
CA LYS A 2 -2.46 -15.01 -22.26
C LYS A 2 -1.25 -14.08 -22.44
N LYS A 3 -0.12 -14.34 -21.76
CA LYS A 3 1.12 -13.52 -21.91
C LYS A 3 1.96 -13.89 -23.14
N THR A 4 1.82 -15.10 -23.65
CA THR A 4 2.59 -15.59 -24.81
C THR A 4 2.10 -15.02 -26.14
N LEU A 5 0.84 -14.54 -26.23
CA LEU A 5 0.32 -13.96 -27.46
C LEU A 5 0.80 -12.52 -27.69
N LEU A 6 1.07 -11.76 -26.63
CA LEU A 6 1.61 -10.41 -26.77
C LEU A 6 3.05 -10.41 -27.27
N SER A 7 3.85 -11.39 -26.83
CA SER A 7 5.24 -11.58 -27.27
C SER A 7 5.37 -11.98 -28.73
N VAL A 8 4.41 -12.73 -29.28
CA VAL A 8 4.47 -13.20 -30.67
C VAL A 8 4.18 -12.08 -31.67
N CYS A 9 3.38 -11.10 -31.31
CA CYS A 9 3.15 -9.94 -32.20
C CYS A 9 4.33 -8.95 -32.23
N LEU A 10 5.17 -8.90 -31.17
CA LEU A 10 6.36 -8.03 -31.14
C LEU A 10 7.60 -8.67 -31.81
N ALA A 11 7.69 -9.99 -31.88
CA ALA A 11 8.88 -10.68 -32.41
C ALA A 11 8.97 -10.71 -33.96
N ALA A 12 7.94 -10.29 -34.68
CA ALA A 12 7.90 -10.40 -36.16
C ALA A 12 8.39 -9.15 -36.92
N LEU A 13 8.89 -8.10 -36.26
CA LEU A 13 9.22 -6.80 -36.89
C LEU A 13 10.62 -6.24 -36.57
N SER A 14 11.59 -7.11 -36.33
CA SER A 14 12.98 -6.67 -36.24
C SER A 14 13.70 -6.81 -37.56
N LEU A 15 13.64 -5.81 -38.42
CA LEU A 15 14.65 -5.51 -39.45
C LEU A 15 14.37 -4.15 -40.13
N THR A 16 14.69 -3.05 -39.47
CA THR A 16 15.23 -1.84 -40.11
C THR A 16 16.03 -1.09 -39.08
N THR A 17 17.34 -1.09 -39.24
CA THR A 17 18.28 -0.25 -38.52
C THR A 17 18.10 1.19 -38.93
N VAL A 18 17.32 1.94 -38.15
CA VAL A 18 17.45 3.39 -38.06
C VAL A 18 17.93 3.66 -36.65
N SER A 19 19.13 4.18 -36.55
CA SER A 19 19.73 4.71 -35.33
C SER A 19 18.90 5.92 -34.87
N ALA A 20 17.79 5.66 -34.18
CA ALA A 20 17.17 6.62 -33.31
C ALA A 20 17.76 6.35 -31.93
N GLN A 21 18.35 7.35 -31.31
CA GLN A 21 18.70 7.34 -29.89
C GLN A 21 17.49 6.78 -29.13
N ASP A 22 17.69 5.70 -28.37
CA ASP A 22 16.63 5.10 -27.54
C ASP A 22 16.16 6.13 -26.53
N GLU A 23 15.12 6.88 -26.87
CA GLU A 23 14.49 7.80 -25.94
C GLU A 23 13.81 6.98 -24.86
N LYS A 24 14.29 7.13 -23.63
CA LYS A 24 13.68 6.50 -22.43
C LYS A 24 12.61 7.42 -21.85
N PRO A 25 11.63 6.88 -21.11
CA PRO A 25 10.69 7.71 -20.36
C PRO A 25 11.44 8.56 -19.33
N VAL A 26 11.05 9.81 -19.17
CA VAL A 26 11.56 10.67 -18.12
C VAL A 26 10.81 10.32 -16.84
N THR A 27 11.48 9.63 -15.90
CA THR A 27 10.90 9.20 -14.62
C THR A 27 11.34 10.06 -13.44
N GLU A 28 12.47 10.75 -13.58
CA GLU A 28 12.92 11.72 -12.58
C GLU A 28 12.13 13.00 -12.67
N LYS A 29 11.74 13.53 -11.51
CA LYS A 29 11.01 14.81 -11.43
C LYS A 29 11.87 15.94 -12.01
N PRO A 30 11.38 16.68 -13.04
CA PRO A 30 12.09 17.82 -13.58
C PRO A 30 12.30 18.94 -12.54
N LYS A 31 13.36 19.74 -12.72
CA LYS A 31 13.62 20.90 -11.88
C LYS A 31 12.72 22.06 -12.28
N GLY A 32 12.22 22.80 -11.28
CA GLY A 32 11.37 23.96 -11.50
C GLY A 32 10.31 24.13 -10.40
N GLU A 33 9.37 25.04 -10.63
CA GLU A 33 8.22 25.26 -9.75
C GLU A 33 7.24 24.09 -9.90
N VAL A 34 7.00 23.36 -8.80
CA VAL A 34 6.11 22.20 -8.77
C VAL A 34 4.70 22.66 -8.41
N VAL A 35 3.72 22.22 -9.16
CA VAL A 35 2.31 22.39 -8.90
C VAL A 35 1.68 21.02 -8.69
N ASP A 36 1.20 20.76 -7.48
CA ASP A 36 0.42 19.57 -7.18
C ASP A 36 -1.01 19.77 -7.65
N LEU A 37 -1.53 18.80 -8.38
CA LEU A 37 -2.85 18.85 -8.99
C LEU A 37 -3.73 17.74 -8.42
N TYR A 38 -4.93 18.12 -7.98
CA TYR A 38 -6.05 17.23 -7.80
C TYR A 38 -6.65 16.92 -9.17
N ARG A 39 -6.51 15.67 -9.62
CA ARG A 39 -6.90 15.23 -10.96
C ARG A 39 -8.24 14.54 -10.97
N SER A 40 -9.09 14.93 -11.92
CA SER A 40 -10.26 14.20 -12.39
C SER A 40 -10.05 13.80 -13.83
N SER A 41 -10.32 12.54 -14.17
CA SER A 41 -10.01 11.98 -15.49
C SER A 41 -11.13 11.08 -16.01
N LYS A 42 -11.18 10.94 -17.34
CA LYS A 42 -11.81 9.80 -18.00
C LYS A 42 -10.75 9.08 -18.81
N GLY A 43 -10.22 8.02 -18.22
CA GLY A 43 -9.23 7.15 -18.80
C GLY A 43 -9.87 5.89 -19.40
N TYR A 44 -9.08 5.17 -20.18
CA TYR A 44 -9.49 3.93 -20.83
C TYR A 44 -8.41 2.89 -20.65
N TYR A 45 -8.84 1.63 -20.43
CA TYR A 45 -7.94 0.48 -20.40
C TYR A 45 -8.62 -0.73 -21.06
N GLY A 46 -7.87 -1.51 -21.80
CA GLY A 46 -8.41 -2.70 -22.43
C GLY A 46 -7.46 -3.37 -23.40
N PHE A 47 -8.00 -4.35 -24.13
CA PHE A 47 -7.27 -5.14 -25.11
C PHE A 47 -8.13 -5.32 -26.37
N PHE A 48 -7.50 -5.58 -27.51
CA PHE A 48 -8.17 -5.93 -28.78
C PHE A 48 -9.10 -4.86 -29.38
N GLY A 49 -8.66 -3.60 -29.32
CA GLY A 49 -9.32 -2.53 -30.08
C GLY A 49 -10.48 -1.84 -29.38
N ASN A 50 -10.92 -2.34 -28.20
CA ASN A 50 -11.92 -1.69 -27.37
C ASN A 50 -11.40 -1.55 -25.95
N ALA A 51 -11.42 -0.36 -25.39
CA ALA A 51 -11.04 -0.11 -24.01
C ALA A 51 -12.25 0.33 -23.19
N LYS A 52 -12.34 -0.18 -21.98
CA LYS A 52 -13.36 0.19 -20.99
C LYS A 52 -13.06 1.57 -20.44
N ALA A 53 -14.06 2.43 -20.41
CA ALA A 53 -13.96 3.74 -19.77
C ALA A 53 -13.88 3.59 -18.24
N SER A 54 -13.02 4.38 -17.62
CA SER A 54 -12.87 4.51 -16.17
C SER A 54 -12.80 6.00 -15.84
N THR A 55 -13.69 6.46 -14.96
CA THR A 55 -13.63 7.82 -14.43
C THR A 55 -12.99 7.80 -13.06
N SER A 56 -12.07 8.71 -12.82
CA SER A 56 -11.39 8.87 -11.54
C SER A 56 -11.50 10.29 -11.04
N HIS A 57 -11.48 10.44 -9.72
CA HIS A 57 -11.44 11.71 -9.01
C HIS A 57 -10.47 11.59 -7.84
N GLY A 58 -9.73 12.68 -7.56
CA GLY A 58 -8.84 12.70 -6.41
C GLY A 58 -7.48 12.09 -6.64
N GLU A 59 -7.12 11.78 -7.85
CA GLU A 59 -5.76 11.34 -8.15
C GLU A 59 -4.77 12.49 -7.97
N TRP A 60 -3.63 12.16 -7.39
CA TRP A 60 -2.52 13.10 -7.31
C TRP A 60 -1.68 13.02 -8.58
N THR A 61 -1.49 14.14 -9.24
CA THR A 61 -0.51 14.31 -10.33
C THR A 61 0.20 15.65 -10.17
N ARG A 62 1.27 15.85 -10.91
CA ARG A 62 2.08 17.07 -10.79
C ARG A 62 2.33 17.70 -12.15
N MET A 63 2.45 19.02 -12.11
CA MET A 63 2.98 19.81 -13.21
C MET A 63 4.23 20.56 -12.73
N VAL A 64 5.21 20.74 -13.60
CA VAL A 64 6.42 21.51 -13.28
C VAL A 64 6.61 22.60 -14.35
N PHE A 65 6.72 23.84 -13.89
CA PHE A 65 7.20 24.95 -14.71
C PHE A 65 8.71 25.04 -14.55
N ALA A 66 9.45 24.63 -15.56
CA ALA A 66 10.90 24.59 -15.52
C ALA A 66 11.52 25.97 -15.82
N ASP A 67 12.72 26.20 -15.32
CA ASP A 67 13.46 27.47 -15.48
C ASP A 67 13.80 27.76 -16.96
N ASP A 68 13.88 26.72 -17.79
CA ASP A 68 14.13 26.83 -19.26
C ASP A 68 12.85 27.17 -20.06
N GLY A 69 11.72 27.39 -19.39
CA GLY A 69 10.41 27.67 -19.98
C GLY A 69 9.63 26.43 -20.40
N ALA A 70 10.18 25.24 -20.23
CA ALA A 70 9.43 24.01 -20.45
C ALA A 70 8.33 23.83 -19.39
N VAL A 71 7.28 23.12 -19.77
CA VAL A 71 6.22 22.69 -18.86
C VAL A 71 6.17 21.17 -18.89
N TRP A 72 6.20 20.54 -17.73
CA TRP A 72 6.17 19.10 -17.62
C TRP A 72 4.88 18.65 -16.94
N LEU A 73 4.27 17.56 -17.42
CA LEU A 73 3.10 16.92 -16.84
C LEU A 73 3.43 15.46 -16.51
N GLU A 74 3.18 15.07 -15.27
CA GLU A 74 3.36 13.71 -14.78
C GLU A 74 2.15 12.84 -15.15
N ASN A 75 2.41 11.58 -15.48
CA ASN A 75 1.41 10.54 -15.70
C ASN A 75 0.25 11.01 -16.61
N PRO A 76 0.47 11.22 -17.91
CA PRO A 76 -0.54 11.79 -18.80
C PRO A 76 -1.76 10.89 -19.04
N ILE A 77 -1.68 9.58 -18.70
CA ILE A 77 -2.80 8.63 -18.79
C ILE A 77 -3.06 8.05 -17.39
N SER A 78 -4.23 8.35 -16.79
CA SER A 78 -4.61 7.94 -15.44
C SER A 78 -4.58 6.43 -15.24
N THR A 79 -5.09 5.68 -16.17
CA THR A 79 -5.22 4.21 -16.09
C THR A 79 -3.90 3.45 -16.28
N LEU A 80 -2.82 4.14 -16.66
CA LEU A 80 -1.52 3.50 -16.91
C LEU A 80 -0.58 3.54 -15.69
N TYR A 81 -0.70 4.55 -14.83
CA TYR A 81 0.19 4.79 -13.67
C TYR A 81 1.69 4.81 -14.02
N ALA A 82 2.03 5.39 -15.18
CA ALA A 82 3.37 5.31 -15.76
C ALA A 82 4.48 5.99 -14.94
N LYS A 83 4.13 6.88 -14.00
CA LYS A 83 5.07 7.71 -13.20
C LYS A 83 6.12 8.43 -14.06
N SER A 84 5.79 8.73 -15.30
CA SER A 84 6.65 9.39 -16.29
C SER A 84 6.16 10.80 -16.59
N TRP A 85 7.07 11.62 -17.09
CA TRP A 85 6.84 13.03 -17.41
C TRP A 85 6.85 13.25 -18.92
N ILE A 86 5.89 14.04 -19.40
CA ILE A 86 5.90 14.56 -20.76
C ILE A 86 6.32 16.02 -20.76
N LYS A 87 7.10 16.42 -21.77
CA LYS A 87 7.63 17.77 -21.94
C LYS A 87 6.77 18.56 -22.90
N GLY A 88 6.33 19.75 -22.50
CA GLY A 88 5.61 20.70 -23.30
C GLY A 88 6.15 22.13 -23.14
N HIS A 89 5.44 23.09 -23.64
CA HIS A 89 5.78 24.50 -23.57
C HIS A 89 4.53 25.37 -23.49
N LYS A 90 4.67 26.59 -22.98
CA LYS A 90 3.60 27.60 -23.06
C LYS A 90 3.41 28.02 -24.50
N ALA A 91 2.18 27.92 -25.01
CA ALA A 91 1.76 28.39 -26.31
C ALA A 91 1.03 29.77 -26.20
N GLN A 92 0.24 30.14 -27.18
CA GLN A 92 -0.48 31.40 -27.14
C GLN A 92 -1.56 31.43 -26.03
N GLY A 93 -1.62 32.52 -25.27
CA GLY A 93 -2.58 32.72 -24.18
C GLY A 93 -2.31 31.78 -23.02
N ASP A 94 -3.37 31.17 -22.51
CA ASP A 94 -3.32 30.24 -21.37
C ASP A 94 -3.03 28.78 -21.79
N THR A 95 -2.65 28.56 -23.05
CA THR A 95 -2.45 27.23 -23.62
C THR A 95 -1.07 26.67 -23.28
N ILE A 96 -1.04 25.41 -22.86
CA ILE A 96 0.15 24.56 -22.78
C ILE A 96 0.06 23.48 -23.85
N ALA A 97 1.11 23.34 -24.65
CA ALA A 97 1.18 22.41 -25.75
C ALA A 97 2.27 21.35 -25.49
N PHE A 98 1.95 20.11 -25.79
CA PHE A 98 2.86 18.96 -25.73
C PHE A 98 3.00 18.40 -27.15
N ASP A 99 4.21 18.44 -27.68
CA ASP A 99 4.50 17.87 -28.99
C ASP A 99 4.79 16.39 -28.84
N LEU A 100 4.05 15.56 -29.53
CA LEU A 100 4.09 14.11 -29.47
C LEU A 100 4.67 13.51 -30.78
N PRO A 101 5.18 12.27 -30.79
CA PRO A 101 5.14 11.31 -29.69
C PRO A 101 6.25 11.52 -28.65
N GLN A 102 5.98 11.12 -27.39
CA GLN A 102 6.97 11.05 -26.32
C GLN A 102 6.91 9.68 -25.64
N VAL A 103 8.07 9.14 -25.20
CA VAL A 103 8.12 7.87 -24.49
C VAL A 103 7.61 8.06 -23.07
N ILE A 104 6.62 7.26 -22.67
CA ILE A 104 6.00 7.31 -21.35
C ILE A 104 6.06 6.00 -20.58
N TRP A 105 6.47 4.91 -21.23
CA TRP A 105 6.51 3.57 -20.64
C TRP A 105 7.71 2.81 -21.12
N GLU A 106 8.32 2.04 -20.20
CA GLU A 106 9.38 1.07 -20.49
C GLU A 106 9.05 -0.22 -19.74
N GLU A 107 9.11 -1.35 -20.43
CA GLU A 107 8.94 -2.67 -19.84
C GLU A 107 10.03 -3.60 -20.37
N THR A 108 10.71 -4.30 -19.48
CA THR A 108 11.68 -5.34 -19.84
C THR A 108 11.10 -6.71 -19.50
N PHE A 109 10.92 -7.53 -20.52
CA PHE A 109 10.43 -8.88 -20.37
C PHE A 109 11.40 -9.86 -21.04
N GLN A 110 11.88 -10.86 -20.33
CA GLN A 110 12.83 -11.87 -20.82
C GLN A 110 14.05 -11.25 -21.54
N GLY A 111 14.59 -10.16 -21.00
CA GLY A 111 15.75 -9.46 -21.56
C GLY A 111 15.47 -8.59 -22.81
N THR A 112 14.21 -8.47 -23.22
CA THR A 112 13.81 -7.57 -24.31
C THR A 112 13.09 -6.36 -23.72
N THR A 113 13.62 -5.16 -23.97
CA THR A 113 13.01 -3.90 -23.54
C THR A 113 12.05 -3.38 -24.62
N SER A 114 10.83 -3.07 -24.22
CA SER A 114 9.79 -2.47 -25.02
C SER A 114 9.43 -1.10 -24.50
N TYR A 115 9.09 -0.17 -25.39
CA TYR A 115 8.72 1.20 -25.05
C TYR A 115 7.28 1.50 -25.48
N GLY A 116 6.56 2.24 -24.65
CA GLY A 116 5.27 2.82 -25.00
C GLY A 116 5.42 4.33 -25.25
N LYS A 117 4.87 4.81 -26.37
CA LYS A 117 4.88 6.24 -26.72
C LYS A 117 3.48 6.82 -26.63
N LEU A 118 3.38 8.02 -26.06
CA LEU A 118 2.16 8.80 -26.04
C LEU A 118 1.95 9.44 -27.41
N TYR A 119 0.74 9.32 -27.95
CA TYR A 119 0.29 9.97 -29.17
C TYR A 119 -1.00 10.77 -28.91
N LYS A 120 -1.21 11.82 -29.67
CA LYS A 120 -2.54 12.43 -29.80
C LYS A 120 -3.41 11.46 -30.60
N MET A 121 -4.63 11.25 -30.11
CA MET A 121 -5.56 10.27 -30.64
C MET A 121 -6.90 10.92 -31.00
N VAL A 122 -7.61 10.33 -31.92
CA VAL A 122 -9.05 10.50 -32.11
C VAL A 122 -9.76 9.35 -31.44
N VAL A 123 -10.81 9.63 -30.71
CA VAL A 123 -11.57 8.62 -30.00
C VAL A 123 -13.00 8.52 -30.51
N GLU A 124 -13.45 7.29 -30.77
CA GLU A 124 -14.85 6.96 -30.99
C GLU A 124 -15.39 6.31 -29.71
N GLU A 125 -16.38 6.96 -29.09
CA GLU A 125 -16.94 6.52 -27.82
C GLU A 125 -18.32 5.89 -27.98
N THR A 126 -18.56 4.88 -27.14
CA THR A 126 -19.88 4.43 -26.72
C THR A 126 -20.03 4.66 -25.21
N ASP A 127 -21.20 4.38 -24.62
CA ASP A 127 -21.45 4.61 -23.17
C ASP A 127 -20.41 3.96 -22.26
N LYS A 128 -19.78 2.87 -22.67
CA LYS A 128 -18.87 2.05 -21.83
C LYS A 128 -17.48 1.82 -22.42
N TYR A 129 -17.29 2.04 -23.71
CA TYR A 129 -16.07 1.70 -24.42
C TYR A 129 -15.59 2.84 -25.31
N GLY A 130 -14.28 2.92 -25.50
CA GLY A 130 -13.64 3.80 -26.46
C GLY A 130 -12.69 3.05 -27.37
N THR A 131 -12.65 3.45 -28.64
CA THR A 131 -11.65 3.02 -29.61
C THR A 131 -10.79 4.22 -29.99
N PHE A 132 -9.49 4.06 -29.90
CA PHE A 132 -8.53 5.13 -30.12
C PHE A 132 -7.75 4.88 -31.41
N VAL A 133 -7.75 5.89 -32.28
CA VAL A 133 -6.99 5.90 -33.51
C VAL A 133 -6.03 7.09 -33.50
N ARG A 134 -4.80 6.86 -33.94
CA ARG A 134 -3.81 7.95 -33.98
C ARG A 134 -4.31 9.10 -34.86
N ASP A 135 -4.20 10.34 -34.38
CA ASP A 135 -4.48 11.52 -35.15
C ASP A 135 -3.34 11.77 -36.16
N GLU A 136 -3.61 11.54 -37.43
CA GLU A 136 -2.61 11.68 -38.50
C GLU A 136 -2.45 13.14 -38.94
N GLU A 137 -3.36 14.03 -38.56
CA GLU A 137 -3.33 15.44 -38.97
C GLU A 137 -2.46 16.29 -38.05
N SER A 138 -2.45 15.99 -36.75
CA SER A 138 -1.70 16.75 -35.75
C SER A 138 -1.29 15.90 -34.56
N GLN A 139 -0.03 16.02 -34.14
CA GLN A 139 0.50 15.36 -32.95
C GLN A 139 0.80 16.35 -31.81
N THR A 140 0.07 17.48 -31.74
CA THR A 140 0.18 18.43 -30.63
C THR A 140 -1.03 18.30 -29.72
N LEU A 141 -0.81 17.84 -28.46
CA LEU A 141 -1.82 17.74 -27.40
C LEU A 141 -1.84 19.09 -26.65
N LYS A 142 -3.02 19.65 -26.41
CA LYS A 142 -3.16 20.98 -25.81
C LYS A 142 -4.00 20.94 -24.55
N TYR A 143 -3.57 21.70 -23.56
CA TYR A 143 -4.28 21.96 -22.32
C TYR A 143 -4.43 23.48 -22.13
N VAL A 144 -5.42 23.90 -21.35
CA VAL A 144 -5.58 25.28 -20.88
C VAL A 144 -5.18 25.31 -19.39
N TRP A 145 -4.22 26.18 -19.06
CA TRP A 145 -3.86 26.50 -17.69
C TRP A 145 -4.39 27.86 -17.30
N LYS A 146 -5.47 27.91 -16.55
CA LYS A 146 -6.10 29.14 -16.14
C LYS A 146 -6.61 29.06 -14.70
N ASP A 147 -6.36 30.11 -13.93
CA ASP A 147 -6.84 30.25 -12.54
C ASP A 147 -6.51 29.05 -11.64
N GLY A 148 -5.31 28.48 -11.81
CA GLY A 148 -4.88 27.31 -11.06
C GLY A 148 -5.51 25.99 -11.51
N LYS A 149 -6.09 25.94 -12.69
CA LYS A 149 -6.74 24.77 -13.26
C LYS A 149 -6.12 24.41 -14.60
N LEU A 150 -5.71 23.14 -14.76
CA LEU A 150 -5.26 22.55 -16.01
C LEU A 150 -6.38 21.70 -16.61
N THR A 151 -6.79 21.98 -17.84
CA THR A 151 -7.88 21.25 -18.49
C THR A 151 -7.44 20.82 -19.89
N LEU A 152 -7.62 19.55 -20.23
CA LEU A 152 -7.44 19.07 -21.60
C LEU A 152 -8.43 19.79 -22.52
N CYS A 153 -7.96 20.31 -23.66
CA CYS A 153 -8.83 20.99 -24.61
C CYS A 153 -9.90 20.05 -25.15
N ASP A 154 -11.05 20.63 -25.48
CA ASP A 154 -12.19 19.91 -26.05
C ASP A 154 -11.80 19.11 -27.30
N ASN A 155 -12.40 17.95 -27.45
CA ASN A 155 -12.17 17.00 -28.55
C ASN A 155 -10.71 16.50 -28.69
N MET A 156 -9.91 16.65 -27.65
CA MET A 156 -8.58 16.07 -27.61
C MET A 156 -8.56 14.79 -26.78
N ALA A 157 -7.78 13.84 -27.27
CA ALA A 157 -7.50 12.60 -26.56
C ALA A 157 -6.04 12.20 -26.76
N CYS A 158 -5.51 11.41 -25.85
CA CYS A 158 -4.20 10.79 -25.99
C CYS A 158 -4.27 9.31 -25.70
N GLY A 159 -3.30 8.56 -26.19
CA GLY A 159 -3.21 7.13 -25.96
C GLY A 159 -1.78 6.62 -26.11
N MET A 160 -1.49 5.52 -25.41
CA MET A 160 -0.21 4.84 -25.53
C MET A 160 -0.22 3.90 -26.74
N CYS A 161 0.80 4.03 -27.56
CA CYS A 161 1.04 3.13 -28.69
C CYS A 161 2.39 2.41 -28.57
N THR A 162 2.52 1.28 -29.22
CA THR A 162 3.80 0.61 -29.44
C THR A 162 4.74 1.50 -30.29
N PRO A 163 6.04 1.24 -30.33
CA PRO A 163 6.96 1.99 -31.19
C PRO A 163 6.57 1.99 -32.68
N THR A 164 5.85 0.98 -33.13
CA THR A 164 5.32 0.86 -34.49
C THR A 164 3.98 1.56 -34.70
N GLY A 165 3.43 2.20 -33.66
CA GLY A 165 2.21 3.02 -33.74
C GLY A 165 0.91 2.29 -33.46
N GLY A 166 0.93 0.99 -33.13
CA GLY A 166 -0.27 0.24 -32.72
C GLY A 166 -0.74 0.66 -31.32
N TRP A 167 -2.03 0.96 -31.15
CA TRP A 167 -2.59 1.32 -29.86
C TRP A 167 -2.57 0.15 -28.87
N THR A 168 -2.17 0.41 -27.62
CA THR A 168 -1.97 -0.61 -26.57
C THR A 168 -3.20 -0.86 -25.70
N GLY A 169 -4.28 -0.09 -25.89
CA GLY A 169 -5.49 -0.18 -25.08
C GLY A 169 -5.57 0.84 -23.95
N TYR A 170 -4.55 1.67 -23.76
CA TYR A 170 -4.56 2.76 -22.77
C TYR A 170 -4.77 4.11 -23.44
N GLY A 171 -5.68 4.92 -22.89
CA GLY A 171 -5.97 6.24 -23.41
C GLY A 171 -6.67 7.13 -22.41
N GLU A 172 -6.77 8.41 -22.73
CA GLU A 172 -7.45 9.43 -21.93
C GLU A 172 -8.05 10.49 -22.85
N ASN A 173 -9.29 10.90 -22.56
CA ASN A 173 -9.97 11.95 -23.33
C ASN A 173 -10.61 13.04 -22.47
N TYR A 174 -10.44 12.97 -21.17
CA TYR A 174 -10.81 14.02 -20.22
C TYR A 174 -9.77 14.11 -19.13
N PHE A 175 -9.30 15.32 -18.89
CA PHE A 175 -8.39 15.66 -17.80
C PHE A 175 -8.75 17.03 -17.24
N GLU A 176 -8.92 17.11 -15.95
CA GLU A 176 -9.03 18.32 -15.17
C GLU A 176 -8.11 18.20 -13.94
N GLY A 177 -7.13 19.08 -13.81
CA GLY A 177 -6.23 19.15 -12.67
C GLY A 177 -6.40 20.49 -11.94
N ILE A 178 -6.81 20.46 -10.67
CA ILE A 178 -6.95 21.66 -9.85
C ILE A 178 -5.71 21.80 -8.98
N ASN A 179 -5.06 22.98 -9.00
CA ASN A 179 -3.95 23.28 -8.12
C ASN A 179 -4.42 23.23 -6.66
N ILE A 180 -3.85 22.33 -5.90
CA ILE A 180 -4.06 22.23 -4.47
C ILE A 180 -2.75 22.57 -3.77
N LYS A 181 -2.78 23.63 -2.96
CA LYS A 181 -1.64 23.93 -2.09
C LYS A 181 -1.50 22.81 -1.07
N ASN A 182 -0.34 22.19 -1.03
CA ASN A 182 -0.02 21.20 -0.02
C ASN A 182 -0.21 21.79 1.38
N ASN A 183 -0.76 21.00 2.26
CA ASN A 183 -0.85 21.35 3.66
C ASN A 183 0.56 21.38 4.27
N THR A 184 0.97 22.55 4.74
CA THR A 184 2.22 22.77 5.49
C THR A 184 2.00 22.75 6.99
N THR A 185 0.83 22.30 7.46
CA THR A 185 0.49 22.21 8.89
C THR A 185 1.51 21.37 9.60
N LYS A 186 2.14 21.94 10.62
CA LYS A 186 3.08 21.29 11.53
C LYS A 186 3.11 22.03 12.87
N PRO A 187 3.45 21.36 13.96
CA PRO A 187 3.71 22.04 15.22
C PRO A 187 4.81 23.11 15.08
N SER A 188 4.80 24.12 15.93
CA SER A 188 5.91 25.09 15.96
C SER A 188 7.23 24.40 16.34
N GLU A 189 8.36 25.01 15.98
CA GLU A 189 9.69 24.45 16.30
C GLU A 189 9.94 24.30 17.80
N ASN A 190 9.21 25.09 18.62
CA ASN A 190 9.30 25.06 20.08
C ASN A 190 8.27 24.12 20.72
N ALA A 191 7.32 23.60 19.95
CA ALA A 191 6.32 22.69 20.48
C ALA A 191 6.96 21.36 20.89
N LYS A 192 6.54 20.84 22.03
CA LYS A 192 6.95 19.52 22.46
C LYS A 192 6.16 18.46 21.69
N VAL A 193 6.86 17.74 20.83
CA VAL A 193 6.32 16.60 20.11
C VAL A 193 6.52 15.34 20.96
N TYR A 194 5.45 14.56 21.10
CA TYR A 194 5.44 13.29 21.83
C TYR A 194 5.30 12.15 20.83
N ASP A 195 6.03 11.09 21.08
CA ASP A 195 5.72 9.79 20.50
C ASP A 195 4.50 9.22 21.25
N GLY A 196 3.52 8.76 20.50
CA GLY A 196 2.25 8.28 21.02
C GLY A 196 1.90 6.90 20.45
N LEU A 197 1.12 6.16 21.21
CA LEU A 197 0.46 4.95 20.76
C LEU A 197 -1.04 5.19 20.74
N MET A 198 -1.63 5.08 19.57
CA MET A 198 -3.08 5.15 19.38
C MET A 198 -3.67 3.74 19.51
N LEU A 199 -4.49 3.54 20.53
CA LEU A 199 -5.33 2.36 20.71
C LEU A 199 -6.68 2.64 20.08
N TYR A 200 -7.21 1.71 19.31
CA TYR A 200 -8.51 1.86 18.67
C TYR A 200 -9.17 0.49 18.42
N LEU A 201 -10.45 0.50 18.11
CA LEU A 201 -11.15 -0.67 17.57
C LEU A 201 -11.24 -0.53 16.05
N ASP A 202 -10.92 -1.60 15.34
CA ASP A 202 -11.16 -1.68 13.90
C ASP A 202 -12.65 -1.99 13.59
N LEU A 203 -12.97 -2.18 12.33
CA LEU A 203 -14.34 -2.47 11.89
C LEU A 203 -14.88 -3.82 12.41
N SER A 204 -14.01 -4.75 12.78
CA SER A 204 -14.36 -6.06 13.32
C SER A 204 -14.47 -6.09 14.86
N ASP A 205 -14.42 -4.94 15.54
CA ASP A 205 -14.32 -4.80 17.00
C ASP A 205 -13.01 -5.33 17.60
N ALA A 206 -12.00 -5.62 16.78
CA ALA A 206 -10.70 -6.02 17.29
C ALA A 206 -9.91 -4.78 17.77
N SER A 207 -9.23 -4.95 18.91
CA SER A 207 -8.36 -3.91 19.46
C SER A 207 -7.05 -3.86 18.66
N GLN A 208 -6.75 -2.69 18.11
CA GLN A 208 -5.58 -2.40 17.31
C GLN A 208 -4.72 -1.32 17.96
N GLN A 209 -3.47 -1.24 17.54
CA GLN A 209 -2.51 -0.23 18.00
C GLN A 209 -1.76 0.35 16.80
N TRP A 210 -1.53 1.67 16.84
CA TRP A 210 -0.77 2.35 15.80
C TRP A 210 0.13 3.44 16.40
N PRO A 211 1.44 3.50 16.03
CA PRO A 211 2.34 4.57 16.47
C PRO A 211 1.97 5.87 15.77
N VAL A 212 1.71 6.90 16.56
CA VAL A 212 1.42 8.25 16.09
C VAL A 212 2.39 9.23 16.72
N LYS A 213 2.39 10.46 16.21
CA LYS A 213 2.98 11.60 16.91
C LYS A 213 1.89 12.57 17.30
N TYR A 214 2.04 13.26 18.43
CA TYR A 214 1.13 14.34 18.79
C TYR A 214 1.88 15.47 19.47
N ALA A 215 1.33 16.69 19.40
CA ALA A 215 1.90 17.85 20.05
C ALA A 215 0.80 18.76 20.59
N ILE A 216 1.09 19.40 21.72
CA ILE A 216 0.26 20.45 22.32
C ILE A 216 1.08 21.74 22.27
N ASP A 217 0.56 22.75 21.58
CA ASP A 217 1.22 24.02 21.33
C ASP A 217 0.26 25.18 21.67
N GLY A 218 0.15 25.51 22.94
CA GLY A 218 -0.88 26.40 23.45
C GLY A 218 -2.27 25.80 23.30
N ASP A 219 -3.13 26.51 22.57
CA ASP A 219 -4.47 26.02 22.24
C ASP A 219 -4.48 25.12 20.97
N ASP A 220 -3.37 25.03 20.26
CA ASP A 220 -3.25 24.18 19.08
C ASP A 220 -2.84 22.76 19.46
N VAL A 221 -3.52 21.76 18.90
CA VAL A 221 -3.24 20.34 19.09
C VAL A 221 -3.03 19.69 17.74
N TYR A 222 -1.96 18.90 17.65
CA TYR A 222 -1.56 18.26 16.40
C TYR A 222 -1.51 16.75 16.57
N ILE A 223 -1.96 16.00 15.55
CA ILE A 223 -1.78 14.56 15.45
C ILE A 223 -1.14 14.26 14.09
N GLY A 224 -0.08 13.48 14.09
CA GLY A 224 0.68 13.11 12.89
C GLY A 224 0.89 11.60 12.79
N ASN A 225 1.34 11.17 11.62
CA ASN A 225 1.60 9.75 11.30
C ASN A 225 0.34 8.87 11.43
N LEU A 226 -0.80 9.35 10.98
CA LEU A 226 -2.08 8.65 11.11
C LEU A 226 -2.19 7.37 10.28
N SER A 227 -1.35 7.19 9.26
CA SER A 227 -1.32 5.98 8.43
C SER A 227 0.09 5.69 7.94
N THR A 228 0.37 4.44 7.54
CA THR A 228 1.68 3.97 7.07
C THR A 228 2.25 4.83 5.93
N ASN A 229 1.40 5.18 4.97
CA ASN A 229 1.78 5.87 3.74
C ASN A 229 1.74 7.40 3.89
N LEU A 230 1.33 7.92 5.06
CA LEU A 230 1.08 9.33 5.32
C LEU A 230 2.02 9.89 6.40
N LYS A 231 3.26 9.44 6.42
CA LYS A 231 4.29 9.90 7.37
C LYS A 231 4.66 11.36 7.11
N GLY A 232 4.87 12.10 8.20
CA GLY A 232 5.32 13.50 8.15
C GLY A 232 4.21 14.52 7.99
N TYR A 233 2.97 14.11 7.79
CA TYR A 233 1.81 14.99 7.74
C TYR A 233 1.13 15.10 9.10
N TRP A 234 0.50 16.25 9.36
CA TRP A 234 -0.15 16.58 10.60
C TRP A 234 -1.55 17.15 10.37
N ILE A 235 -2.50 16.73 11.19
CA ILE A 235 -3.77 17.44 11.34
C ILE A 235 -3.68 18.39 12.52
N LYS A 236 -4.40 19.50 12.45
CA LYS A 236 -4.44 20.54 13.48
C LYS A 236 -5.85 20.71 14.00
N GLY A 237 -6.01 20.61 15.30
CA GLY A 237 -7.21 20.97 16.04
C GLY A 237 -6.97 22.17 16.97
N THR A 238 -8.05 22.71 17.50
CA THR A 238 -8.02 23.78 18.51
C THR A 238 -8.61 23.28 19.80
N MET A 239 -7.91 23.50 20.91
CA MET A 239 -8.31 23.07 22.25
C MET A 239 -9.01 24.21 23.00
N LYS A 240 -10.15 23.91 23.61
CA LYS A 240 -10.83 24.79 24.54
C LYS A 240 -11.43 23.97 25.68
N ASN A 241 -11.08 24.29 26.92
CA ASN A 241 -11.56 23.56 28.10
C ASN A 241 -11.31 22.03 28.01
N ASN A 242 -10.12 21.63 27.56
CA ASN A 242 -9.73 20.25 27.34
C ASN A 242 -10.53 19.50 26.22
N GLU A 243 -11.38 20.19 25.50
CA GLU A 243 -11.98 19.66 24.29
C GLU A 243 -11.17 20.13 23.08
N VAL A 244 -10.73 19.21 22.24
CA VAL A 244 -9.96 19.46 21.02
C VAL A 244 -10.85 19.20 19.82
N THR A 245 -11.07 20.22 19.02
CA THR A 245 -11.90 20.17 17.82
C THR A 245 -11.04 20.24 16.57
N PHE A 246 -11.05 19.18 15.76
CA PHE A 246 -10.46 19.15 14.43
C PHE A 246 -11.52 19.51 13.39
N PRO A 247 -11.16 20.17 12.28
CA PRO A 247 -12.09 20.46 11.18
C PRO A 247 -12.79 19.19 10.67
N SER A 248 -13.97 19.36 10.07
CA SER A 248 -14.77 18.24 9.52
C SER A 248 -14.00 17.43 8.48
N THR A 249 -13.06 18.05 7.78
CA THR A 249 -12.16 17.40 6.83
C THR A 249 -10.78 18.01 6.98
N SER A 250 -9.82 17.21 7.44
CA SER A 250 -8.43 17.63 7.64
C SER A 250 -7.52 16.91 6.68
N PHE A 251 -6.77 17.65 5.87
CA PHE A 251 -5.78 17.07 4.97
C PHE A 251 -4.70 16.32 5.76
N VAL A 252 -4.45 15.06 5.41
CA VAL A 252 -3.50 14.17 6.09
C VAL A 252 -2.26 13.92 5.26
N GLY A 253 -2.33 14.12 3.95
CA GLY A 253 -1.20 13.91 3.07
C GLY A 253 -1.56 13.43 1.68
N ILE A 254 -0.53 13.00 0.98
CA ILE A 254 -0.63 12.36 -0.33
C ILE A 254 -0.28 10.89 -0.14
N ASP A 255 -1.24 10.03 -0.39
CA ASP A 255 -0.98 8.59 -0.45
C ASP A 255 -0.34 8.25 -1.79
N THR A 256 0.96 7.97 -1.76
CA THR A 256 1.72 7.65 -2.96
C THR A 256 1.45 6.24 -3.50
N THR A 257 0.78 5.38 -2.74
CA THR A 257 0.40 4.02 -3.17
C THR A 257 -0.85 4.08 -4.05
N THR A 258 -1.88 4.77 -3.56
CA THR A 258 -3.12 4.99 -4.32
C THR A 258 -3.05 6.21 -5.25
N VAL A 259 -1.96 7.00 -5.14
CA VAL A 259 -1.75 8.24 -5.90
C VAL A 259 -2.89 9.25 -5.69
N CYS A 260 -3.35 9.37 -4.44
CA CYS A 260 -4.49 10.21 -4.08
C CYS A 260 -4.20 11.14 -2.91
N TYR A 261 -4.94 12.23 -2.84
CA TYR A 261 -5.02 13.05 -1.63
C TYR A 261 -5.80 12.30 -0.54
N ALA A 262 -5.29 12.34 0.68
CA ALA A 262 -5.90 11.70 1.84
C ALA A 262 -6.33 12.74 2.88
N TYR A 263 -7.46 12.47 3.53
CA TYR A 263 -8.08 13.32 4.54
C TYR A 263 -8.52 12.51 5.73
N ALA A 264 -8.42 13.13 6.92
CA ALA A 264 -9.01 12.61 8.15
C ALA A 264 -10.33 13.31 8.42
N SER A 265 -11.39 12.55 8.69
CA SER A 265 -12.71 13.07 8.99
C SER A 265 -13.41 12.21 10.03
N ARG A 266 -14.45 12.79 10.65
CA ARG A 266 -15.43 12.00 11.37
C ARG A 266 -16.19 11.12 10.38
N VAL A 267 -16.37 9.86 10.72
CA VAL A 267 -17.12 8.91 9.89
C VAL A 267 -18.23 8.28 10.71
N ASP A 268 -19.27 7.83 10.02
CA ASP A 268 -20.26 6.92 10.57
C ASP A 268 -20.18 5.58 9.87
N TYR A 269 -20.47 4.54 10.61
CA TYR A 269 -20.39 3.16 10.18
C TYR A 269 -21.70 2.47 10.46
N SER A 270 -22.27 1.84 9.44
CA SER A 270 -23.50 1.08 9.55
C SER A 270 -23.44 -0.15 8.64
N THR A 271 -24.15 -1.19 9.04
CA THR A 271 -24.38 -2.31 8.13
C THR A 271 -25.43 -1.91 7.12
N ALA A 272 -25.09 -1.97 5.85
CA ALA A 272 -26.01 -1.83 4.73
C ALA A 272 -26.27 -3.22 4.09
N TYR A 273 -27.21 -3.30 3.18
CA TYR A 273 -27.55 -4.57 2.53
C TYR A 273 -27.55 -4.40 1.02
N THR A 274 -26.97 -5.37 0.31
CA THR A 274 -27.02 -5.43 -1.15
C THR A 274 -28.46 -5.61 -1.63
N ALA A 275 -28.70 -5.43 -2.94
CA ALA A 275 -30.02 -5.73 -3.54
C ALA A 275 -30.46 -7.19 -3.37
N TYR A 276 -29.53 -8.09 -3.05
CA TYR A 276 -29.79 -9.52 -2.78
C TYR A 276 -29.95 -9.83 -1.30
N GLY A 277 -29.85 -8.81 -0.41
CA GLY A 277 -30.02 -8.95 1.04
C GLY A 277 -28.74 -9.35 1.80
N ASP A 278 -27.59 -9.41 1.15
CA ASP A 278 -26.32 -9.68 1.82
C ASP A 278 -25.84 -8.45 2.58
N PRO A 279 -25.45 -8.59 3.86
CA PRO A 279 -24.94 -7.46 4.64
C PRO A 279 -23.56 -7.03 4.12
N TYR A 280 -23.32 -5.73 4.07
CA TYR A 280 -22.00 -5.16 3.85
C TYR A 280 -21.81 -3.92 4.73
N ASP A 281 -20.56 -3.62 5.03
CA ASP A 281 -20.22 -2.48 5.85
C ASP A 281 -20.25 -1.21 5.02
N SER A 282 -21.01 -0.23 5.49
CA SER A 282 -21.12 1.09 4.86
C SER A 282 -20.56 2.14 5.81
N THR A 283 -19.53 2.84 5.36
CA THR A 283 -18.93 3.95 6.09
C THR A 283 -19.13 5.23 5.30
N ASN A 284 -19.64 6.27 5.97
CA ASN A 284 -19.91 7.57 5.37
C ASN A 284 -19.06 8.64 6.04
N VAL A 285 -18.47 9.52 5.27
CA VAL A 285 -17.80 10.72 5.77
C VAL A 285 -18.86 11.72 6.22
N LEU A 286 -18.72 12.22 7.45
CA LEU A 286 -19.62 13.22 8.01
C LEU A 286 -19.00 14.61 7.90
N ASN A 287 -19.80 15.58 7.45
CA ASN A 287 -19.41 16.99 7.44
C ASN A 287 -19.58 17.63 8.84
N GLU A 288 -18.96 17.00 9.84
CA GLU A 288 -18.99 17.42 11.24
C GLU A 288 -17.58 17.37 11.82
N PRO A 289 -17.26 18.25 12.80
CA PRO A 289 -15.95 18.23 13.44
C PRO A 289 -15.66 16.90 14.14
N LEU A 290 -14.38 16.50 14.10
CA LEU A 290 -13.87 15.40 14.90
C LEU A 290 -13.41 15.95 16.26
N VAL A 291 -13.94 15.41 17.35
CA VAL A 291 -13.73 15.92 18.70
C VAL A 291 -12.99 14.90 19.56
N PHE A 292 -11.93 15.36 20.22
CA PHE A 292 -11.19 14.62 21.22
C PHE A 292 -11.29 15.32 22.58
N THR A 293 -11.14 14.57 23.65
CA THR A 293 -10.94 15.08 25.00
C THR A 293 -9.46 14.91 25.35
N TYR A 294 -8.83 15.98 25.82
CA TYR A 294 -7.46 15.98 26.34
C TYR A 294 -7.49 15.82 27.85
N ASP A 295 -6.75 14.85 28.38
CA ASP A 295 -6.47 14.70 29.80
C ASP A 295 -5.03 15.19 30.08
N PRO A 296 -4.86 16.38 30.70
CA PRO A 296 -3.53 16.90 30.97
C PRO A 296 -2.76 16.13 32.05
N ALA A 297 -3.45 15.39 32.94
CA ALA A 297 -2.79 14.61 33.98
C ALA A 297 -2.14 13.34 33.41
N ALA A 298 -2.83 12.68 32.47
CA ALA A 298 -2.34 11.50 31.80
C ALA A 298 -1.61 11.84 30.47
N ASN A 299 -1.71 13.08 30.00
CA ASN A 299 -1.26 13.54 28.69
C ASN A 299 -1.84 12.68 27.54
N THR A 300 -3.14 12.42 27.57
CA THR A 300 -3.83 11.58 26.60
C THR A 300 -4.88 12.35 25.81
N LEU A 301 -5.10 11.91 24.55
CA LEU A 301 -6.18 12.37 23.69
C LEU A 301 -7.13 11.20 23.44
N SER A 302 -8.41 11.36 23.71
CA SER A 302 -9.40 10.31 23.49
C SER A 302 -10.63 10.82 22.77
N SER A 303 -11.23 10.00 21.91
CA SER A 303 -12.49 10.32 21.25
C SER A 303 -13.49 9.18 21.40
N LYS A 304 -14.77 9.52 21.55
CA LYS A 304 -15.89 8.58 21.44
C LYS A 304 -16.40 8.45 20.00
N GLN A 305 -15.90 9.27 19.12
CA GLN A 305 -16.26 9.30 17.71
C GLN A 305 -15.43 8.31 16.90
N LYS A 306 -15.86 8.07 15.69
CA LYS A 306 -15.11 7.28 14.71
C LYS A 306 -14.36 8.26 13.80
N MET A 307 -13.07 8.06 13.64
CA MET A 307 -12.22 8.79 12.70
C MET A 307 -11.92 7.88 11.50
N GLY A 308 -12.04 8.40 10.30
CA GLY A 308 -11.65 7.69 9.07
C GLY A 308 -10.60 8.45 8.29
N ILE A 309 -9.67 7.70 7.68
CA ILE A 309 -8.79 8.22 6.64
C ILE A 309 -9.38 7.82 5.30
N HIS A 310 -9.57 8.78 4.41
CA HIS A 310 -10.25 8.56 3.15
C HIS A 310 -9.66 9.40 2.04
N GLN A 311 -9.90 8.97 0.79
CA GLN A 311 -9.70 9.81 -0.37
C GLN A 311 -10.82 10.86 -0.42
N SER A 312 -10.45 12.09 -0.62
CA SER A 312 -11.43 13.17 -0.80
C SER A 312 -10.79 14.28 -1.60
N ASP A 313 -11.58 15.00 -2.33
CA ASP A 313 -11.10 16.16 -3.05
C ASP A 313 -10.86 17.37 -2.16
N GLY A 314 -11.21 17.32 -0.89
CA GLY A 314 -11.09 18.47 0.03
C GLY A 314 -11.72 19.77 -0.48
N VAL A 315 -12.17 19.76 -1.72
CA VAL A 315 -12.72 20.88 -2.50
C VAL A 315 -14.18 20.63 -2.86
N ARG A 316 -14.58 19.37 -2.93
CA ARG A 316 -15.93 18.92 -3.30
C ARG A 316 -16.59 18.16 -2.15
N GLU A 317 -17.74 17.59 -2.44
CA GLU A 317 -18.44 16.70 -1.50
C GLU A 317 -17.54 15.49 -1.10
N PRO A 318 -17.58 15.07 0.16
CA PRO A 318 -16.88 13.88 0.62
C PRO A 318 -17.21 12.65 -0.22
N LEU A 319 -16.20 11.79 -0.41
CA LEU A 319 -16.34 10.56 -1.18
C LEU A 319 -17.21 9.54 -0.44
N LYS A 320 -17.66 8.53 -1.17
CA LYS A 320 -18.47 7.44 -0.64
C LYS A 320 -17.60 6.46 0.18
N SER A 321 -18.23 5.55 0.88
CA SER A 321 -17.59 4.57 1.78
C SER A 321 -16.49 3.72 1.16
N THR A 322 -16.55 3.45 -0.14
CA THR A 322 -15.52 2.70 -0.88
C THR A 322 -14.18 3.42 -0.97
N ASP A 323 -14.15 4.70 -0.65
CA ASP A 323 -12.97 5.55 -0.72
C ASP A 323 -12.32 5.74 0.66
N ILE A 324 -12.84 5.06 1.70
CA ILE A 324 -12.31 5.06 3.06
C ILE A 324 -11.42 3.82 3.24
N PHE A 325 -10.16 4.01 3.61
CA PHE A 325 -9.19 2.93 3.72
C PHE A 325 -8.72 2.63 5.15
N ASP A 326 -8.88 3.58 6.10
CA ASP A 326 -8.60 3.33 7.52
C ASP A 326 -9.75 3.88 8.39
N VAL A 327 -10.19 3.10 9.37
CA VAL A 327 -11.20 3.53 10.36
C VAL A 327 -10.71 3.24 11.77
N TYR A 328 -10.66 4.28 12.59
CA TYR A 328 -10.27 4.23 13.98
C TYR A 328 -11.48 4.53 14.86
N ARG A 329 -12.02 3.51 15.51
CA ARG A 329 -13.17 3.64 16.41
C ARG A 329 -12.67 3.84 17.83
N VAL A 330 -13.27 4.80 18.52
CA VAL A 330 -12.94 5.22 19.90
C VAL A 330 -11.42 5.36 20.14
N PRO A 331 -10.70 6.13 19.31
CA PRO A 331 -9.26 6.24 19.42
C PRO A 331 -8.83 6.86 20.75
N LEU A 332 -7.81 6.26 21.36
CA LEU A 332 -7.11 6.77 22.55
C LEU A 332 -5.62 6.87 22.23
N ILE A 333 -5.08 8.07 22.24
CA ILE A 333 -3.65 8.34 22.06
C ILE A 333 -3.03 8.58 23.43
N SER A 334 -1.99 7.84 23.77
CA SER A 334 -1.23 7.97 25.01
C SER A 334 0.26 8.10 24.73
N PRO A 335 1.04 8.72 25.64
CA PRO A 335 2.49 8.73 25.53
C PRO A 335 3.04 7.30 25.37
N TRP A 336 3.98 7.14 24.46
CA TRP A 336 4.59 5.84 24.19
C TRP A 336 6.11 5.98 24.15
N VAL A 337 6.78 5.03 24.79
CA VAL A 337 8.23 4.90 24.73
C VAL A 337 8.51 3.56 24.08
N GLU A 338 9.00 3.62 22.87
CA GLU A 338 9.42 2.42 22.15
C GLU A 338 10.57 1.73 22.89
N LYS A 339 10.48 0.40 23.00
CA LYS A 339 11.51 -0.45 23.62
C LYS A 339 11.96 -1.49 22.61
N PRO A 340 12.95 -1.13 21.77
CA PRO A 340 13.49 -2.04 20.76
C PRO A 340 14.01 -3.34 21.39
N ASN A 341 13.58 -4.46 20.83
CA ASN A 341 14.09 -5.79 21.15
C ASN A 341 13.73 -6.76 20.02
N SER A 342 14.24 -7.99 20.08
CA SER A 342 13.96 -9.05 19.11
C SER A 342 12.45 -9.28 18.99
N PRO A 343 11.89 -9.29 17.77
CA PRO A 343 10.50 -9.66 17.54
C PRO A 343 10.23 -11.09 17.98
N LEU A 344 8.98 -11.41 18.28
CA LEU A 344 8.58 -12.81 18.44
C LEU A 344 8.78 -13.57 17.12
N PRO A 345 9.27 -14.82 17.15
CA PRO A 345 9.51 -15.62 15.94
C PRO A 345 8.24 -15.80 15.10
N PRO A 346 8.34 -15.76 13.77
CA PRO A 346 7.24 -16.10 12.87
C PRO A 346 6.72 -17.51 13.09
N LYS A 347 5.47 -17.76 12.70
CA LYS A 347 4.87 -19.11 12.82
C LYS A 347 4.27 -19.49 11.48
N PHE A 348 4.68 -20.62 10.91
CA PHE A 348 4.03 -21.20 9.74
C PHE A 348 2.59 -21.60 10.09
N SER A 349 1.62 -21.17 9.29
CA SER A 349 0.21 -21.58 9.40
C SER A 349 -0.17 -22.56 8.31
N ALA A 350 0.35 -22.37 7.08
CA ALA A 350 0.16 -23.32 5.99
C ALA A 350 1.37 -23.32 5.05
N VAL A 351 1.66 -24.47 4.44
CA VAL A 351 2.63 -24.61 3.35
C VAL A 351 1.95 -25.35 2.22
N MET A 352 1.89 -24.72 1.04
CA MET A 352 1.26 -25.30 -0.15
C MET A 352 2.17 -26.34 -0.79
N PRO A 353 1.61 -27.35 -1.48
CA PRO A 353 2.41 -28.26 -2.30
C PRO A 353 3.07 -27.49 -3.46
N TRP A 354 4.21 -28.01 -3.94
CA TRP A 354 4.86 -27.47 -5.12
C TRP A 354 4.00 -27.71 -6.36
N ILE A 355 3.68 -26.66 -7.11
CA ILE A 355 2.81 -26.68 -8.29
C ILE A 355 3.70 -26.66 -9.54
N THR A 356 3.51 -27.64 -10.42
CA THR A 356 4.32 -27.86 -11.63
C THR A 356 3.56 -27.73 -12.95
N ASP A 357 2.24 -27.58 -12.90
CA ASP A 357 1.36 -27.43 -14.06
C ASP A 357 1.15 -25.98 -14.51
N MET A 358 1.89 -25.06 -13.88
CA MET A 358 1.90 -23.63 -14.20
C MET A 358 3.32 -23.15 -14.53
N THR A 359 3.43 -22.07 -15.27
CA THR A 359 4.71 -21.45 -15.62
C THR A 359 4.72 -19.99 -15.17
N PRO A 360 5.65 -19.59 -14.30
CA PRO A 360 6.63 -20.43 -13.62
C PRO A 360 6.01 -21.42 -12.63
N ASN A 361 6.72 -22.51 -12.30
CA ASN A 361 6.37 -23.39 -11.20
C ASN A 361 6.47 -22.58 -9.88
N TYR A 362 5.61 -22.87 -8.91
CA TYR A 362 5.61 -22.12 -7.66
C TYR A 362 5.08 -22.93 -6.47
N SER A 363 5.28 -22.39 -5.30
CA SER A 363 4.56 -22.79 -4.10
C SER A 363 4.20 -21.54 -3.29
N GLY A 364 3.45 -21.71 -2.23
CA GLY A 364 3.07 -20.65 -1.31
C GLY A 364 3.22 -21.07 0.15
N VAL A 365 3.49 -20.10 0.97
CA VAL A 365 3.55 -20.26 2.42
C VAL A 365 2.70 -19.21 3.08
N GLU A 366 1.92 -19.62 4.08
CA GLU A 366 1.18 -18.71 4.94
C GLU A 366 1.75 -18.75 6.35
N PHE A 367 1.93 -17.59 6.95
CA PHE A 367 2.58 -17.46 8.25
C PHE A 367 2.08 -16.24 9.03
N LEU A 368 2.22 -16.34 10.36
CA LEU A 368 1.88 -15.28 11.28
C LEU A 368 3.13 -14.51 11.68
N LEU A 369 3.01 -13.20 11.68
CA LEU A 369 3.99 -12.25 12.18
C LEU A 369 3.45 -11.57 13.44
N SER A 370 4.32 -11.24 14.37
CA SER A 370 3.96 -10.54 15.60
C SER A 370 4.48 -9.12 15.60
N TYR A 371 3.65 -8.18 16.06
CA TYR A 371 4.06 -6.81 16.33
C TYR A 371 4.67 -6.62 17.72
N TYR A 372 4.95 -7.70 18.45
CA TYR A 372 5.48 -7.66 19.79
C TYR A 372 6.87 -8.26 19.85
N SER A 373 7.71 -7.68 20.72
CA SER A 373 9.02 -8.25 21.08
C SER A 373 8.87 -9.47 21.99
N VAL A 374 9.99 -10.15 22.18
CA VAL A 374 10.09 -11.27 23.14
C VAL A 374 9.75 -10.87 24.58
N ASP A 375 9.86 -9.59 24.93
CA ASP A 375 9.50 -9.02 26.23
C ASP A 375 8.03 -8.56 26.29
N GLY A 376 7.26 -8.76 25.20
CA GLY A 376 5.86 -8.37 25.12
C GLY A 376 5.63 -6.87 24.89
N ASN A 377 6.65 -6.09 24.54
CA ASN A 377 6.48 -4.68 24.14
C ASN A 377 6.03 -4.59 22.70
N TYR A 378 5.10 -3.68 22.41
CA TYR A 378 4.70 -3.38 21.04
C TYR A 378 5.84 -2.68 20.30
N LEU A 379 6.12 -3.10 19.09
CA LEU A 379 7.16 -2.58 18.20
C LEU A 379 6.53 -1.75 17.08
N ASP A 380 7.25 -0.75 16.59
CA ASP A 380 6.80 0.06 15.44
C ASP A 380 6.69 -0.82 14.18
N PRO A 381 5.48 -1.03 13.63
CA PRO A 381 5.28 -1.84 12.45
C PRO A 381 6.09 -1.40 11.23
N THR A 382 6.47 -0.14 11.19
CA THR A 382 7.22 0.45 10.06
C THR A 382 8.71 0.13 10.10
N LYS A 383 9.18 -0.44 11.22
CA LYS A 383 10.55 -0.90 11.43
C LYS A 383 10.65 -2.43 11.45
N LEU A 384 9.51 -3.13 11.28
CA LEU A 384 9.44 -4.58 11.24
C LEU A 384 9.57 -5.11 9.81
N TYR A 385 10.40 -6.14 9.67
CA TYR A 385 10.68 -6.83 8.42
C TYR A 385 10.67 -8.34 8.64
N TYR A 386 10.53 -9.10 7.57
CA TYR A 386 10.81 -10.51 7.57
C TYR A 386 11.73 -10.90 6.42
N SER A 387 12.54 -11.93 6.61
CA SER A 387 13.32 -12.59 5.56
C SER A 387 12.82 -14.00 5.36
N PHE A 388 12.88 -14.47 4.12
CA PHE A 388 12.52 -15.82 3.72
C PHE A 388 13.76 -16.59 3.30
N TYR A 389 13.82 -17.87 3.65
CA TYR A 389 14.97 -18.74 3.40
C TYR A 389 14.52 -20.00 2.68
N ILE A 390 15.32 -20.47 1.73
CA ILE A 390 15.17 -21.76 1.05
C ILE A 390 16.45 -22.53 1.28
N ASP A 391 16.36 -23.74 1.87
CA ASP A 391 17.48 -24.63 2.17
C ASP A 391 18.62 -23.96 2.97
N GLY A 392 18.28 -22.96 3.79
CA GLY A 392 19.20 -22.20 4.63
C GLY A 392 19.78 -20.95 3.99
N GLU A 393 19.55 -20.73 2.70
CA GLU A 393 19.99 -19.53 1.98
C GLU A 393 18.86 -18.48 1.98
N MET A 394 19.19 -17.23 2.29
CA MET A 394 18.26 -16.12 2.26
C MET A 394 17.87 -15.80 0.81
N VAL A 395 16.57 -15.64 0.59
CA VAL A 395 16.03 -15.32 -0.74
C VAL A 395 16.04 -13.82 -0.96
N THR A 396 16.63 -13.39 -2.06
CA THR A 396 16.51 -12.01 -2.55
C THR A 396 15.40 -11.96 -3.60
N PHE A 397 14.37 -11.17 -3.33
CA PHE A 397 13.27 -10.95 -4.26
C PHE A 397 13.66 -9.87 -5.26
N THR A 398 13.55 -10.17 -6.55
CA THR A 398 14.00 -9.28 -7.62
C THR A 398 12.85 -8.80 -8.52
N PRO A 399 12.98 -7.62 -9.17
CA PRO A 399 11.98 -7.11 -10.11
C PRO A 399 11.73 -8.04 -11.32
N GLU A 400 12.69 -8.88 -11.67
CA GLU A 400 12.60 -9.81 -12.80
C GLU A 400 11.67 -10.99 -12.49
N GLU A 401 11.58 -11.39 -11.21
CA GLU A 401 10.76 -12.54 -10.78
C GLU A 401 9.43 -12.11 -10.16
N TYR A 402 9.40 -10.94 -9.50
CA TYR A 402 8.26 -10.48 -8.71
C TYR A 402 7.70 -9.16 -9.27
N MET A 403 6.47 -9.19 -9.73
CA MET A 403 5.85 -8.16 -10.55
C MET A 403 5.86 -6.75 -9.93
N ASN A 404 5.67 -6.66 -8.61
CA ASN A 404 5.56 -5.37 -7.91
C ASN A 404 6.77 -5.04 -7.03
N VAL A 405 7.82 -5.83 -7.14
CA VAL A 405 9.13 -5.55 -6.52
C VAL A 405 9.87 -4.59 -7.45
N THR A 406 10.15 -3.37 -6.99
CA THR A 406 10.79 -2.32 -7.80
C THR A 406 12.32 -2.26 -7.67
N LYS A 407 12.87 -2.94 -6.69
CA LYS A 407 14.31 -3.10 -6.42
C LYS A 407 14.54 -4.42 -5.69
N GLU A 408 15.75 -4.96 -5.75
CA GLU A 408 16.12 -6.14 -4.96
C GLU A 408 15.76 -5.95 -3.48
N MET A 409 15.14 -6.98 -2.90
CA MET A 409 14.62 -6.95 -1.54
C MET A 409 14.85 -8.31 -0.86
N ASP A 410 15.60 -8.32 0.22
CA ASP A 410 15.82 -9.47 1.11
C ASP A 410 15.17 -9.28 2.49
N LEU A 411 14.89 -8.02 2.85
CA LEU A 411 14.11 -7.62 4.01
C LEU A 411 12.73 -7.11 3.54
N VAL A 412 11.72 -7.93 3.69
CA VAL A 412 10.34 -7.58 3.29
C VAL A 412 9.66 -6.82 4.43
N PRO A 413 9.26 -5.55 4.24
CA PRO A 413 8.54 -4.81 5.27
C PRO A 413 7.23 -5.50 5.65
N TYR A 414 6.85 -5.49 6.93
CA TYR A 414 5.54 -6.00 7.38
C TYR A 414 4.36 -5.28 6.72
N THR A 415 4.60 -4.06 6.28
CA THR A 415 3.61 -3.22 5.60
C THR A 415 3.53 -3.46 4.09
N PHE A 416 4.43 -4.28 3.53
CA PHE A 416 4.44 -4.57 2.11
C PHE A 416 3.33 -5.56 1.75
N ASP A 417 2.49 -5.17 0.82
CA ASP A 417 1.40 -5.97 0.25
C ASP A 417 1.29 -5.62 -1.24
N ASP A 418 1.34 -6.61 -2.10
CA ASP A 418 1.23 -6.42 -3.55
C ASP A 418 -0.04 -7.07 -4.12
N GLU A 419 -0.87 -7.66 -3.25
CA GLU A 419 -2.11 -8.38 -3.59
C GLU A 419 -1.90 -9.60 -4.52
N TYR A 420 -0.65 -9.97 -4.84
CA TYR A 420 -0.30 -11.07 -5.74
C TYR A 420 0.66 -12.07 -5.10
N GLN A 421 1.95 -11.72 -4.98
CA GLN A 421 2.98 -12.62 -4.45
C GLN A 421 3.23 -12.40 -2.96
N PHE A 422 3.00 -11.18 -2.46
CA PHE A 422 3.14 -10.78 -1.06
C PHE A 422 1.79 -10.33 -0.53
N TYR A 423 0.95 -11.28 -0.14
CA TYR A 423 -0.45 -11.02 0.18
C TYR A 423 -0.69 -10.86 1.69
N LYS A 424 -1.31 -9.75 2.08
CA LYS A 424 -1.76 -9.52 3.46
C LYS A 424 -3.11 -10.18 3.68
N VAL A 425 -3.12 -11.40 4.26
CA VAL A 425 -4.35 -12.14 4.56
C VAL A 425 -5.13 -11.49 5.72
N SER A 426 -4.40 -11.02 6.74
CA SER A 426 -4.93 -10.26 7.88
C SER A 426 -3.81 -9.38 8.45
N ASP A 427 -4.09 -8.63 9.51
CA ASP A 427 -3.08 -7.75 10.12
C ASP A 427 -1.78 -8.45 10.49
N ASN A 428 -1.86 -9.67 10.98
CA ASN A 428 -0.70 -10.45 11.40
C ASN A 428 -0.43 -11.68 10.53
N THR A 429 -1.20 -11.95 9.48
CA THR A 429 -1.03 -13.12 8.62
C THR A 429 -0.61 -12.68 7.23
N ARG A 430 0.44 -13.28 6.73
CA ARG A 430 0.98 -13.05 5.38
C ARG A 430 0.98 -14.35 4.60
N ARG A 431 0.80 -14.22 3.27
CA ARG A 431 1.02 -15.29 2.32
C ARG A 431 2.06 -14.84 1.32
N LEU A 432 3.08 -15.69 1.12
CA LEU A 432 4.16 -15.47 0.18
C LEU A 432 4.16 -16.59 -0.86
N TYR A 433 4.19 -16.22 -2.14
CA TYR A 433 4.42 -17.17 -3.23
C TYR A 433 5.89 -17.09 -3.65
N TYR A 434 6.51 -18.26 -3.89
CA TYR A 434 7.93 -18.36 -4.26
C TYR A 434 8.13 -19.36 -5.41
N TYR A 435 9.18 -19.15 -6.20
CA TYR A 435 9.42 -19.82 -7.49
C TYR A 435 10.61 -20.76 -7.50
N HIS A 436 11.35 -20.88 -6.41
CA HIS A 436 12.48 -21.80 -6.25
C HIS A 436 12.09 -22.97 -5.37
N GLN A 437 12.15 -24.19 -5.93
CA GLN A 437 11.73 -25.40 -5.21
C GLN A 437 12.71 -25.73 -4.09
N PRO A 438 12.27 -25.80 -2.83
CA PRO A 438 13.08 -26.26 -1.72
C PRO A 438 13.41 -27.74 -1.87
N LYS A 439 14.61 -28.14 -1.48
CA LYS A 439 15.03 -29.55 -1.38
C LYS A 439 14.70 -30.14 -0.04
N GLU A 440 14.89 -29.37 1.03
CA GLU A 440 14.80 -29.83 2.40
C GLU A 440 13.87 -28.99 3.26
N LYS A 441 14.04 -27.66 3.26
CA LYS A 441 13.37 -26.79 4.19
C LYS A 441 13.15 -25.38 3.65
N ILE A 442 12.22 -24.67 4.30
CA ILE A 442 12.07 -23.22 4.20
C ILE A 442 12.22 -22.60 5.59
N GLY A 443 12.61 -21.35 5.65
CA GLY A 443 12.79 -20.58 6.88
C GLY A 443 12.17 -19.21 6.82
N LEU A 444 11.79 -18.69 7.98
CA LEU A 444 11.30 -17.33 8.17
C LEU A 444 12.00 -16.72 9.39
N GLU A 445 12.41 -15.49 9.27
CA GLU A 445 13.00 -14.68 10.32
C GLU A 445 12.28 -13.34 10.42
N ALA A 446 11.89 -12.94 11.62
CA ALA A 446 11.39 -11.60 11.87
C ALA A 446 12.51 -10.70 12.36
N LEU A 447 12.56 -9.48 11.84
CA LEU A 447 13.61 -8.52 12.12
C LEU A 447 13.00 -7.17 12.51
N TYR A 448 13.56 -6.55 13.52
CA TYR A 448 13.26 -5.16 13.87
C TYR A 448 14.51 -4.33 13.61
N VAL A 449 14.40 -3.34 12.72
CA VAL A 449 15.52 -2.48 12.30
C VAL A 449 15.30 -1.09 12.88
N ASP A 450 16.12 -0.74 13.86
CA ASP A 450 16.12 0.57 14.53
C ASP A 450 17.36 1.36 14.15
N GLU A 451 17.40 2.62 14.54
CA GLU A 451 18.55 3.50 14.37
C GLU A 451 19.01 4.03 15.73
N VAL A 452 20.23 3.74 16.10
CA VAL A 452 20.85 4.23 17.33
C VAL A 452 22.10 5.03 16.95
N ASP A 453 22.14 6.29 17.34
CA ASP A 453 23.24 7.23 17.03
C ASP A 453 23.57 7.32 15.52
N GLY A 454 22.52 7.31 14.67
CA GLY A 454 22.66 7.37 13.21
C GLY A 454 23.16 6.08 12.58
N LYS A 455 23.13 4.95 13.29
CA LYS A 455 23.54 3.64 12.79
C LYS A 455 22.39 2.64 12.89
N PRO A 456 22.16 1.83 11.85
CA PRO A 456 21.16 0.79 11.92
C PRO A 456 21.56 -0.28 12.93
N VAL A 457 20.59 -0.66 13.78
CA VAL A 457 20.68 -1.76 14.74
C VAL A 457 19.57 -2.72 14.44
N THR A 458 19.91 -3.98 14.19
CA THR A 458 18.94 -5.02 13.86
C THR A 458 18.79 -6.01 15.01
N TYR A 459 17.54 -6.24 15.41
CA TYR A 459 17.15 -7.24 16.39
C TYR A 459 16.45 -8.38 15.64
N SER A 460 16.97 -9.59 15.76
CA SER A 460 16.49 -10.79 15.06
C SER A 460 15.70 -11.70 16.00
N SER A 461 14.64 -12.31 15.48
CA SER A 461 13.90 -13.38 16.15
C SER A 461 14.62 -14.73 16.13
N GLY A 462 15.66 -14.86 15.29
CA GLY A 462 16.16 -16.12 14.79
C GLY A 462 15.23 -16.75 13.75
N ILE A 463 15.76 -17.73 13.02
CA ILE A 463 15.05 -18.39 11.91
C ILE A 463 14.12 -19.47 12.45
N THR A 464 12.84 -19.41 12.10
CA THR A 464 11.87 -20.50 12.27
C THR A 464 11.86 -21.34 10.99
N GLU A 465 12.11 -22.63 11.09
CA GLU A 465 12.25 -23.53 9.95
C GLU A 465 11.06 -24.50 9.81
N TYR A 466 10.69 -24.81 8.57
CA TYR A 466 9.75 -25.85 8.20
C TYR A 466 10.43 -26.87 7.28
N TYR A 467 10.43 -28.15 7.65
CA TYR A 467 11.08 -29.24 6.92
C TYR A 467 10.06 -30.06 6.13
N PHE A 468 10.29 -30.26 4.82
CA PHE A 468 9.39 -31.01 3.94
C PHE A 468 9.42 -32.52 4.15
N ASN A 469 10.55 -33.07 4.58
CA ASN A 469 10.77 -34.53 4.70
C ASN A 469 11.07 -34.96 6.15
N ALA A 470 10.55 -34.23 7.13
CA ALA A 470 10.75 -34.61 8.54
C ALA A 470 10.03 -35.92 8.85
N THR A 471 10.72 -37.04 8.70
CA THR A 471 10.28 -38.36 9.16
C THR A 471 10.40 -38.52 10.69
N GLY A 472 10.61 -37.45 11.45
CA GLY A 472 10.75 -37.38 12.90
C GLY A 472 9.97 -36.23 13.50
N ILE A 473 9.00 -36.53 14.29
CA ILE A 473 8.27 -35.87 15.39
C ILE A 473 8.74 -34.44 15.77
N ASN A 474 8.65 -33.45 14.84
CA ASN A 474 8.96 -32.09 15.25
C ASN A 474 8.17 -31.01 14.50
N ASN A 475 6.93 -31.22 14.12
CA ASN A 475 5.96 -30.15 13.84
C ASN A 475 4.60 -30.76 13.48
N THR A 476 4.05 -31.57 14.34
CA THR A 476 2.63 -31.82 14.28
C THR A 476 1.92 -30.55 14.76
N THR A 477 1.41 -29.77 13.85
CA THR A 477 0.15 -29.07 14.08
C THR A 477 -0.80 -30.17 14.56
N LEU A 478 -1.06 -30.23 15.86
CA LEU A 478 -2.00 -31.19 16.42
C LEU A 478 -3.35 -30.85 15.82
N GLU A 479 -3.78 -31.60 14.81
CA GLU A 479 -5.19 -31.57 14.42
C GLU A 479 -5.97 -31.97 15.67
N GLU A 480 -6.76 -31.05 16.21
CA GLU A 480 -7.58 -31.29 17.41
C GLU A 480 -8.44 -32.56 17.26
N SER A 481 -8.78 -32.92 16.02
CA SER A 481 -9.49 -34.14 15.65
C SER A 481 -8.78 -35.44 16.01
N ASN A 482 -7.45 -35.45 16.17
CA ASN A 482 -6.64 -36.64 16.49
C ASN A 482 -6.21 -36.72 17.94
N VAL A 483 -6.55 -35.76 18.78
CA VAL A 483 -6.26 -35.77 20.21
C VAL A 483 -7.30 -36.61 20.94
N GLU A 484 -6.83 -37.60 21.71
CA GLU A 484 -7.68 -38.42 22.60
C GLU A 484 -7.84 -37.73 23.97
N SER A 485 -6.74 -37.26 24.56
CA SER A 485 -6.78 -36.60 25.86
C SER A 485 -5.60 -35.65 26.09
N ILE A 486 -5.83 -34.64 26.94
CA ILE A 486 -4.79 -33.75 27.45
C ILE A 486 -4.77 -33.82 28.95
N THR A 487 -3.62 -34.16 29.55
CA THR A 487 -3.42 -34.20 31.00
C THR A 487 -2.33 -33.24 31.43
N PHE A 488 -2.47 -32.72 32.63
CA PHE A 488 -1.45 -31.86 33.25
C PHE A 488 -0.96 -32.54 34.53
N THR A 489 0.36 -32.56 34.73
CA THR A 489 1.00 -33.00 35.95
C THR A 489 1.85 -31.87 36.54
N ASP A 490 1.88 -31.76 37.87
CA ASP A 490 2.83 -30.86 38.53
C ASP A 490 4.26 -31.47 38.51
N LEU A 491 5.23 -30.71 38.97
CA LEU A 491 6.62 -31.17 38.99
C LEU A 491 6.88 -32.35 39.97
N SER A 492 5.92 -32.69 40.83
CA SER A 492 5.95 -33.86 41.68
C SER A 492 5.32 -35.11 41.06
N GLY A 493 4.81 -34.99 39.82
CA GLY A 493 4.17 -36.06 39.07
C GLY A 493 2.68 -36.26 39.38
N ARG A 494 2.06 -35.38 40.16
CA ARG A 494 0.64 -35.46 40.49
C ARG A 494 -0.19 -34.85 39.35
N GLN A 495 -1.21 -35.57 38.92
CA GLN A 495 -2.14 -35.08 37.90
C GLN A 495 -3.01 -33.93 38.44
N ILE A 496 -3.13 -32.87 37.65
CA ILE A 496 -3.89 -31.66 37.97
C ILE A 496 -5.04 -31.51 36.97
N LEU A 497 -6.28 -31.56 37.45
CA LEU A 497 -7.48 -31.44 36.60
C LEU A 497 -7.72 -30.02 36.09
N ARG A 498 -7.36 -29.01 36.87
CA ARG A 498 -7.48 -27.58 36.49
C ARG A 498 -6.22 -26.84 36.89
N PRO A 499 -5.23 -26.72 35.98
CA PRO A 499 -3.98 -26.04 36.29
C PRO A 499 -4.20 -24.55 36.47
N GLY A 500 -3.86 -23.98 37.62
CA GLY A 500 -3.80 -22.57 37.94
C GLY A 500 -2.51 -21.91 37.43
N LYS A 501 -2.08 -20.81 38.08
CA LYS A 501 -0.75 -20.22 37.81
C LYS A 501 0.33 -21.17 38.35
N GLY A 502 1.31 -21.53 37.52
CA GLY A 502 2.39 -22.42 37.92
C GLY A 502 3.07 -23.10 36.73
N VAL A 503 3.98 -24.04 37.08
CA VAL A 503 4.73 -24.83 36.08
C VAL A 503 4.20 -26.26 36.09
N TYR A 504 3.83 -26.76 34.92
CA TYR A 504 3.23 -28.08 34.74
C TYR A 504 3.89 -28.82 33.59
N ILE A 505 3.74 -30.14 33.55
CA ILE A 505 3.98 -30.97 32.38
C ILE A 505 2.64 -31.27 31.73
N ARG A 506 2.44 -30.76 30.52
CA ARG A 506 1.29 -31.06 29.66
C ARG A 506 1.61 -32.31 28.86
N THR A 507 0.81 -33.36 29.00
CA THR A 507 0.89 -34.55 28.17
C THR A 507 -0.35 -34.65 27.29
N ILE A 508 -0.13 -34.77 25.99
CA ILE A 508 -1.16 -34.97 24.98
C ILE A 508 -1.08 -36.44 24.55
N THR A 509 -2.19 -37.14 24.63
CA THR A 509 -2.33 -38.50 24.12
C THR A 509 -3.13 -38.43 22.83
N MET A 510 -2.61 -39.03 21.77
CA MET A 510 -3.26 -39.12 20.47
C MET A 510 -4.09 -40.41 20.38
N LYS A 511 -5.08 -40.43 19.47
CA LYS A 511 -5.94 -41.60 19.23
C LYS A 511 -5.19 -42.86 18.80
N ASP A 512 -3.98 -42.73 18.28
CA ASP A 512 -3.07 -43.84 17.95
C ASP A 512 -2.25 -44.32 19.13
N GLY A 513 -2.46 -43.77 20.35
CA GLY A 513 -1.76 -44.11 21.58
C GLY A 513 -0.42 -43.38 21.78
N THR A 514 0.03 -42.58 20.82
CA THR A 514 1.26 -41.78 20.97
C THR A 514 1.08 -40.69 22.03
N LYS A 515 2.15 -40.38 22.77
CA LYS A 515 2.14 -39.38 23.83
C LYS A 515 3.23 -38.34 23.61
N GLN A 516 2.85 -37.10 23.75
CA GLN A 516 3.78 -35.97 23.73
C GLN A 516 3.70 -35.19 25.04
N SER A 517 4.83 -34.95 25.67
CA SER A 517 4.90 -34.22 26.95
C SER A 517 5.76 -32.96 26.80
N LYS A 518 5.25 -31.82 27.28
CA LYS A 518 5.96 -30.52 27.25
C LYS A 518 5.76 -29.79 28.58
N LYS A 519 6.83 -29.18 29.09
CA LYS A 519 6.76 -28.22 30.21
C LYS A 519 6.01 -26.97 29.77
N VAL A 520 4.99 -26.57 30.51
CA VAL A 520 4.21 -25.37 30.29
C VAL A 520 4.16 -24.54 31.57
N VAL A 521 4.15 -23.23 31.40
CA VAL A 521 3.94 -22.23 32.45
C VAL A 521 2.58 -21.59 32.21
N ARG A 522 1.75 -21.51 33.23
CA ARG A 522 0.44 -20.86 33.17
C ARG A 522 0.36 -19.70 34.14
#